data_75c3a0b5382571372b1f2b29043dfdb3
#
_entry.id   75c3a0b5382571372b1f2b29043dfdb3
#
_cell.length_a   1.000
_cell.length_b   1.000
_cell.length_c   1.000
_cell.angle_alpha   90.00
_cell.angle_beta   90.00
_cell.angle_gamma   90.00
#
_symmetry.space_group_name_H-M   'P 1'
#
loop_
_entity.id
_entity.type
_entity.pdbx_description
1 polymer ?
#
loop_
_entity_poly.entity_id
_entity_poly.type
_entity_poly.pdbx_seq_one_letter_code
_entity_poly.pdbx_strand_id
1 'polypeptide(L)'
;GWIQEAAEKGTLSGIAYKNPPYSERYPALITILDKEPKAPEGNVIARNICWGGEWDGMQDDAEKYVLLENNLIQVDPHFVDAANRDFRLKDDSPAFALGFQPIPIEKIGLYESPDRASWPPQR
;
A
#
# COMPACT_ATOMS: atom_id res chain seq x y z
N GLY A 1 -16.25 -15.89 10.44
CA GLY A 1 -16.22 -14.89 9.37
C GLY A 1 -16.32 -15.55 8.02
N TRP A 2 -16.56 -14.78 6.95
CA TRP A 2 -16.81 -15.33 5.61
C TRP A 2 -15.70 -16.26 5.07
N ILE A 3 -14.44 -16.04 5.41
CA ILE A 3 -13.32 -16.93 5.02
C ILE A 3 -13.46 -18.28 5.70
N GLN A 4 -13.77 -18.32 7.00
CA GLN A 4 -14.02 -19.56 7.73
C GLN A 4 -15.26 -20.27 7.20
N GLU A 5 -16.34 -19.53 6.96
CA GLU A 5 -17.53 -20.10 6.33
C GLU A 5 -17.27 -20.65 4.93
N ALA A 6 -16.45 -19.97 4.13
CA ALA A 6 -16.05 -20.45 2.81
C ALA A 6 -15.21 -21.73 2.90
N ALA A 7 -14.36 -21.84 3.92
CA ALA A 7 -13.58 -23.06 4.18
C ALA A 7 -14.48 -24.23 4.65
N GLU A 8 -15.40 -23.94 5.56
CA GLU A 8 -16.32 -24.95 6.14
C GLU A 8 -17.42 -25.38 5.17
N LYS A 9 -17.99 -24.43 4.42
CA LYS A 9 -19.08 -24.69 3.45
C LYS A 9 -18.61 -25.18 2.09
N GLY A 10 -17.32 -25.38 1.91
CA GLY A 10 -16.78 -26.03 0.74
C GLY A 10 -16.50 -25.14 -0.47
N THR A 11 -16.64 -23.82 -0.38
CA THR A 11 -16.28 -22.92 -1.49
C THR A 11 -14.78 -23.00 -1.81
N LEU A 12 -13.94 -23.22 -0.80
CA LEU A 12 -12.51 -23.49 -0.96
C LEU A 12 -12.21 -24.99 -1.04
N SER A 13 -13.11 -25.87 -0.59
CA SER A 13 -12.88 -27.32 -0.59
C SER A 13 -12.83 -27.92 -2.00
N GLY A 14 -13.40 -27.25 -2.98
CA GLY A 14 -13.30 -27.63 -4.40
C GLY A 14 -11.97 -27.23 -5.06
N ILE A 15 -11.13 -26.44 -4.37
CA ILE A 15 -9.85 -25.98 -4.89
C ILE A 15 -8.72 -26.69 -4.15
N ALA A 16 -7.98 -27.53 -4.84
CA ALA A 16 -6.85 -28.27 -4.26
C ALA A 16 -5.62 -27.36 -4.02
N TYR A 17 -5.80 -26.21 -3.32
CA TYR A 17 -4.78 -25.19 -3.14
C TYR A 17 -3.53 -25.69 -2.37
N LYS A 18 -3.65 -26.77 -1.61
CA LYS A 18 -2.53 -27.44 -0.93
C LYS A 18 -1.71 -28.35 -1.84
N ASN A 19 -2.15 -28.57 -3.06
CA ASN A 19 -1.51 -29.44 -4.04
C ASN A 19 -0.98 -28.64 -5.26
N PRO A 20 -0.06 -29.22 -6.06
CA PRO A 20 0.32 -28.64 -7.34
C PRO A 20 -0.89 -28.44 -8.28
N PRO A 21 -0.87 -27.39 -9.08
CA PRO A 21 0.23 -26.42 -9.28
C PRO A 21 0.25 -25.28 -8.26
N TYR A 22 -0.76 -25.16 -7.38
CA TYR A 22 -0.91 -24.04 -6.46
C TYR A 22 0.19 -24.04 -5.37
N SER A 23 0.44 -25.18 -4.75
CA SER A 23 1.43 -25.29 -3.68
C SER A 23 2.87 -25.03 -4.15
N GLU A 24 3.17 -25.31 -5.41
CA GLU A 24 4.48 -25.03 -5.99
C GLU A 24 4.64 -23.55 -6.32
N ARG A 25 3.61 -22.95 -6.93
CA ARG A 25 3.65 -21.57 -7.36
C ARG A 25 3.45 -20.57 -6.21
N TYR A 26 2.68 -20.95 -5.21
CA TYR A 26 2.30 -20.13 -4.07
C TYR A 26 2.41 -20.91 -2.76
N PRO A 27 3.60 -21.25 -2.29
CA PRO A 27 3.79 -22.12 -1.12
C PRO A 27 3.13 -21.60 0.14
N ALA A 28 2.98 -20.27 0.29
CA ALA A 28 2.27 -19.67 1.43
C ALA A 28 0.79 -20.05 1.52
N LEU A 29 0.16 -20.51 0.42
CA LEU A 29 -1.23 -20.97 0.42
C LEU A 29 -1.42 -22.25 1.24
N ILE A 30 -0.39 -23.08 1.38
CA ILE A 30 -0.50 -24.36 2.09
C ILE A 30 -0.98 -24.16 3.53
N THR A 31 -0.51 -23.10 4.18
CA THR A 31 -0.78 -22.79 5.60
C THR A 31 -1.70 -21.60 5.80
N ILE A 32 -2.32 -21.07 4.75
CA ILE A 32 -3.11 -19.82 4.82
C ILE A 32 -4.27 -19.88 5.80
N LEU A 33 -4.86 -21.06 6.01
CA LEU A 33 -5.96 -21.27 6.97
C LEU A 33 -5.49 -21.80 8.33
N ASP A 34 -4.21 -22.15 8.47
CA ASP A 34 -3.66 -22.70 9.70
C ASP A 34 -3.36 -21.61 10.74
N LYS A 35 -3.29 -20.36 10.30
CA LYS A 35 -3.15 -19.15 11.10
C LYS A 35 -4.49 -18.42 11.22
N GLU A 36 -4.46 -17.19 11.73
CA GLU A 36 -5.64 -16.31 11.73
C GLU A 36 -5.87 -15.67 10.34
N PRO A 37 -6.74 -16.26 9.49
CA PRO A 37 -6.90 -15.78 8.12
C PRO A 37 -7.56 -14.39 8.02
N LYS A 38 -8.00 -13.83 9.15
CA LYS A 38 -8.51 -12.46 9.24
C LYS A 38 -7.42 -11.45 9.60
N ALA A 39 -6.28 -11.91 10.12
CA ALA A 39 -5.19 -11.04 10.49
C ALA A 39 -4.53 -10.49 9.22
N PRO A 40 -4.32 -9.17 9.12
CA PRO A 40 -3.65 -8.55 7.97
C PRO A 40 -2.13 -8.72 8.05
N GLU A 41 -1.66 -9.97 8.20
CA GLU A 41 -0.24 -10.29 8.31
C GLU A 41 0.53 -9.92 7.03
N GLY A 42 1.79 -9.49 7.22
CA GLY A 42 2.71 -9.22 6.13
C GLY A 42 2.53 -7.87 5.43
N ASN A 43 1.61 -7.03 5.93
CA ASN A 43 1.49 -5.67 5.45
C ASN A 43 2.61 -4.79 6.04
N VAL A 44 3.20 -3.98 5.17
CA VAL A 44 4.23 -2.99 5.54
C VAL A 44 3.75 -1.62 5.11
N ILE A 45 3.74 -0.69 6.05
CA ILE A 45 3.48 0.73 5.80
C ILE A 45 4.76 1.48 6.10
N ALA A 46 5.49 1.87 5.07
CA ALA A 46 6.81 2.44 5.22
C ALA A 46 7.03 3.65 4.33
N ARG A 47 7.88 4.59 4.80
CA ARG A 47 8.35 5.78 4.07
C ARG A 47 7.20 6.66 3.57
N ASN A 48 6.16 6.80 4.41
CA ASN A 48 5.08 7.74 4.14
C ASN A 48 5.30 9.04 4.90
N ILE A 49 4.73 10.11 4.38
CA ILE A 49 4.66 11.41 5.04
C ILE A 49 3.20 11.64 5.41
N CYS A 50 2.93 11.83 6.71
CA CYS A 50 1.63 12.26 7.21
C CYS A 50 1.80 13.58 7.97
N TRP A 51 1.26 14.65 7.42
CA TRP A 51 1.33 15.99 7.98
C TRP A 51 -0.03 16.67 7.98
N GLY A 52 -0.46 17.14 9.14
CA GLY A 52 -1.72 17.86 9.30
C GLY A 52 -2.98 17.03 9.19
N GLY A 53 -2.88 15.70 9.18
CA GLY A 53 -3.99 14.75 9.13
C GLY A 53 -3.93 13.73 10.26
N GLU A 54 -4.94 12.88 10.33
CA GLU A 54 -4.92 11.71 11.21
C GLU A 54 -4.09 10.61 10.55
N TRP A 55 -3.12 10.08 11.28
CA TRP A 55 -2.22 9.05 10.75
C TRP A 55 -2.87 7.67 10.78
N ASP A 56 -3.60 7.43 11.83
CA ASP A 56 -3.96 6.06 12.19
C ASP A 56 -5.49 5.95 12.21
N GLY A 57 -5.99 5.14 11.33
CA GLY A 57 -7.37 4.70 11.26
C GLY A 57 -7.45 3.17 11.19
N MET A 58 -6.45 2.48 11.74
CA MET A 58 -6.42 1.02 11.75
C MET A 58 -7.51 0.49 12.68
N GLN A 59 -8.29 -0.46 12.15
CA GLN A 59 -9.40 -1.08 12.85
C GLN A 59 -9.02 -2.45 13.41
N ASP A 60 -9.75 -2.89 14.44
CA ASP A 60 -9.72 -4.27 14.95
C ASP A 60 -8.32 -4.77 15.33
N ASP A 61 -7.53 -3.95 16.01
CA ASP A 61 -6.17 -4.32 16.42
C ASP A 61 -5.20 -4.65 15.26
N ALA A 62 -5.49 -4.16 14.06
CA ALA A 62 -4.66 -4.41 12.87
C ALA A 62 -3.20 -3.98 13.04
N GLU A 63 -2.94 -3.00 13.90
CA GLU A 63 -1.59 -2.53 14.26
C GLU A 63 -0.65 -3.66 14.69
N LYS A 64 -1.17 -4.72 15.33
CA LYS A 64 -0.38 -5.86 15.78
C LYS A 64 0.24 -6.67 14.63
N TYR A 65 -0.32 -6.55 13.44
CA TYR A 65 0.03 -7.34 12.26
C TYR A 65 0.72 -6.53 11.17
N VAL A 66 0.78 -5.21 11.33
CA VAL A 66 1.33 -4.30 10.33
C VAL A 66 2.70 -3.80 10.78
N LEU A 67 3.69 -3.93 9.92
CA LEU A 67 5.01 -3.34 10.17
C LEU A 67 4.97 -1.86 9.78
N LEU A 68 5.16 -0.99 10.76
CA LEU A 68 5.30 0.46 10.55
C LEU A 68 6.77 0.84 10.56
N GLU A 69 7.30 1.38 9.46
CA GLU A 69 8.73 1.60 9.31
C GLU A 69 9.04 2.92 8.62
N ASN A 70 9.91 3.73 9.22
CA ASN A 70 10.44 4.96 8.61
C ASN A 70 9.37 5.92 8.06
N ASN A 71 8.24 6.05 8.75
CA ASN A 71 7.20 7.02 8.41
C ASN A 71 7.47 8.36 9.10
N LEU A 72 7.32 9.46 8.39
CA LEU A 72 7.38 10.81 8.94
C LEU A 72 5.97 11.22 9.38
N ILE A 73 5.72 11.19 10.69
CA ILE A 73 4.39 11.39 11.24
C ILE A 73 4.37 12.67 12.08
N GLN A 74 3.51 13.64 11.69
CA GLN A 74 3.30 14.91 12.39
C GLN A 74 4.60 15.73 12.59
N VAL A 75 5.58 15.53 11.75
CA VAL A 75 6.79 16.35 11.65
C VAL A 75 6.71 17.13 10.34
N ASP A 76 7.02 18.43 10.38
CA ASP A 76 7.01 19.26 9.17
C ASP A 76 7.90 18.66 8.09
N PRO A 77 7.35 18.25 6.95
CA PRO A 77 8.13 17.63 5.87
C PRO A 77 8.90 18.63 5.03
N HIS A 78 8.82 19.92 5.32
CA HIS A 78 9.41 21.02 4.56
C HIS A 78 8.96 21.03 3.09
N PHE A 79 7.65 21.09 2.86
CA PHE A 79 7.11 21.30 1.51
C PHE A 79 7.55 22.64 0.93
N VAL A 80 7.72 22.73 -0.38
CA VAL A 80 8.10 23.95 -1.09
C VAL A 80 7.03 25.03 -0.89
N ASP A 81 5.77 24.72 -1.20
CA ASP A 81 4.64 25.62 -1.02
C ASP A 81 3.32 24.82 -0.91
N ALA A 82 3.06 24.27 0.28
CA ALA A 82 1.85 23.47 0.53
C ALA A 82 0.55 24.27 0.34
N ALA A 83 0.59 25.58 0.59
CA ALA A 83 -0.59 26.45 0.43
C ALA A 83 -1.06 26.52 -1.02
N ASN A 84 -0.14 26.49 -1.95
CA ASN A 84 -0.40 26.45 -3.40
C ASN A 84 -0.34 25.01 -3.96
N ARG A 85 -0.40 23.99 -3.11
CA ARG A 85 -0.39 22.58 -3.48
C ARG A 85 0.92 22.11 -4.14
N ASP A 86 2.01 22.82 -3.90
CA ASP A 86 3.33 22.35 -4.27
C ASP A 86 3.92 21.50 -3.12
N PHE A 87 3.65 20.20 -3.19
CA PHE A 87 4.10 19.22 -2.20
C PHE A 87 5.49 18.65 -2.50
N ARG A 88 6.25 19.25 -3.37
CA ARG A 88 7.65 18.91 -3.51
C ARG A 88 8.37 19.19 -2.20
N LEU A 89 9.33 18.36 -1.86
CA LEU A 89 10.13 18.54 -0.66
C LEU A 89 11.33 19.47 -0.94
N LYS A 90 11.65 20.32 0.03
CA LYS A 90 12.92 21.04 0.03
C LYS A 90 14.08 20.08 0.31
N ASP A 91 15.28 20.45 -0.09
CA ASP A 91 16.49 19.61 0.03
C ASP A 91 16.81 19.23 1.49
N ASP A 92 16.38 20.04 2.45
CA ASP A 92 16.57 19.84 3.89
C ASP A 92 15.44 19.04 4.56
N SER A 93 14.55 18.44 3.78
CA SER A 93 13.43 17.68 4.33
C SER A 93 13.91 16.49 5.18
N PRO A 94 13.36 16.32 6.39
CA PRO A 94 13.67 15.17 7.25
C PRO A 94 13.22 13.82 6.66
N ALA A 95 12.31 13.83 5.69
CA ALA A 95 11.84 12.64 5.02
C ALA A 95 12.96 11.89 4.28
N PHE A 96 13.95 12.59 3.76
CA PHE A 96 15.07 11.96 3.04
C PHE A 96 15.94 11.09 3.96
N ALA A 97 16.10 11.49 5.22
CA ALA A 97 16.83 10.69 6.20
C ALA A 97 16.12 9.36 6.52
N LEU A 98 14.81 9.28 6.29
CA LEU A 98 13.99 8.06 6.43
C LEU A 98 13.94 7.22 5.15
N GLY A 99 14.66 7.63 4.10
CA GLY A 99 14.72 6.91 2.83
C GLY A 99 13.58 7.24 1.85
N PHE A 100 12.85 8.35 2.08
CA PHE A 100 11.88 8.83 1.12
C PHE A 100 12.58 9.24 -0.19
N GLN A 101 12.01 8.87 -1.33
CA GLN A 101 12.52 9.25 -2.64
C GLN A 101 11.68 10.38 -3.23
N PRO A 102 12.28 11.39 -3.86
CA PRO A 102 11.51 12.44 -4.51
C PRO A 102 10.54 11.87 -5.53
N ILE A 103 9.30 12.32 -5.44
CA ILE A 103 8.27 11.94 -6.42
C ILE A 103 8.45 12.85 -7.64
N PRO A 104 8.70 12.28 -8.83
CA PRO A 104 8.85 13.07 -10.05
C PRO A 104 7.49 13.59 -10.53
N ILE A 105 6.96 14.60 -9.84
CA ILE A 105 5.61 15.15 -10.05
C ILE A 105 5.41 15.59 -11.49
N GLU A 106 6.46 16.12 -12.13
CA GLU A 106 6.44 16.52 -13.53
C GLU A 106 6.23 15.37 -14.52
N LYS A 107 6.41 14.13 -14.04
CA LYS A 107 6.18 12.91 -14.83
C LYS A 107 4.88 12.21 -14.52
N ILE A 108 4.11 12.75 -13.57
CA ILE A 108 2.80 12.20 -13.21
C ILE A 108 1.73 12.77 -14.12
N GLY A 109 0.97 11.91 -14.76
CA GLY A 109 -0.14 12.30 -15.60
C GLY A 109 -0.34 11.40 -16.80
N LEU A 110 -1.17 11.85 -17.71
CA LEU A 110 -1.45 11.16 -18.95
C LEU A 110 -0.37 11.54 -19.98
N TYR A 111 0.38 10.55 -20.43
CA TYR A 111 1.37 10.74 -21.50
C TYR A 111 0.71 10.63 -22.87
N GLU A 112 1.21 11.40 -23.82
CA GLU A 112 0.88 11.20 -25.22
C GLU A 112 1.38 9.81 -25.68
N SER A 113 0.53 9.11 -26.37
CA SER A 113 0.83 7.80 -26.94
C SER A 113 0.13 7.66 -28.30
N PRO A 114 0.76 7.04 -29.28
CA PRO A 114 0.14 6.75 -30.59
C PRO A 114 -1.18 5.98 -30.47
N ASP A 115 -1.30 5.17 -29.42
CA ASP A 115 -2.45 4.29 -29.18
C ASP A 115 -3.53 4.93 -28.29
N ARG A 116 -3.40 6.23 -27.97
CA ARG A 116 -4.31 6.95 -27.11
C ARG A 116 -4.83 8.22 -27.76
N ALA A 117 -6.13 8.45 -27.61
CA ALA A 117 -6.72 9.76 -27.91
C ALA A 117 -6.04 10.84 -27.04
N SER A 118 -5.73 11.99 -27.63
CA SER A 118 -5.14 13.13 -26.93
C SER A 118 -6.05 13.59 -25.78
N TRP A 119 -5.46 13.81 -24.61
CA TRP A 119 -6.16 14.38 -23.47
C TRP A 119 -5.31 15.49 -22.83
N PRO A 120 -5.86 16.65 -22.56
CA PRO A 120 -7.20 17.10 -22.96
C PRO A 120 -7.35 17.21 -24.48
N PRO A 121 -8.57 17.08 -25.01
CA PRO A 121 -8.79 17.27 -26.44
C PRO A 121 -8.29 18.66 -26.85
N GLN A 122 -7.48 18.70 -27.88
CA GLN A 122 -7.04 19.98 -28.44
C GLN A 122 -8.27 20.76 -28.87
N ARG A 123 -8.43 21.96 -28.31
CA ARG A 123 -9.51 22.88 -28.66
C ARG A 123 -9.15 23.63 -29.94
#